data_71fde0b83e53d9f50b59fb0c3b7f1f05
#
_entry.id   71fde0b83e53d9f50b59fb0c3b7f1f05
#
_cell.length_a   1.000
_cell.length_b   1.000
_cell.length_c   1.000
_cell.angle_alpha   90.00
_cell.angle_beta   90.00
_cell.angle_gamma   90.00
#
_symmetry.space_group_name_H-M   'P 1'
#
loop_
_entity.id
_entity.type
_entity.pdbx_description
1 polymer ?
#
loop_
_entity_poly.entity_id
_entity_poly.type
_entity_poly.pdbx_seq_one_letter_code
_entity_poly.pdbx_strand_id
1 'polypeptide(L)'
;MFTTFDKYLLTRLIHTFVVFFVATYGLYMVIDLFTNVDDFLREGRSHGEVATSIGRYYGFRMAEFFEMAGPTLIVLSCIAVLGLLEKHSESHPILAAGIPAFRLLRPLLAGGIVLNLLLIANQELLMPSLAVELQTPRGGESASVQKVEPVYDYSNYLMHIDGAEVIIEERRLVNASFNLPRELAVKSYALVAESAVYMPASEKRPAGWLLQNLTGLFDRQLLTEEGQKRVRSAGNGKDVFIVSDVSFDQLYNRGRNLKLLSSWQLIERIRNPSTGFVPVQSQSLALHSRITRPLLSLFSIAMALPLVMRRESRSLIMNMAVCAAVLGGFYALTQASLALGGTHFLRPDLAAWLPVMVMGSASVWTAGYVQT
;
A
#
# COMPACT_ATOMS: atom_id res chain seq x y z
N MET A 1 3.50 16.68 29.96
CA MET A 1 2.57 17.81 29.78
C MET A 1 3.04 18.63 28.58
N PHE A 2 2.23 18.85 27.57
CA PHE A 2 2.58 19.74 26.45
C PHE A 2 2.51 21.20 26.92
N THR A 3 3.57 21.96 26.70
CA THR A 3 3.61 23.39 26.96
C THR A 3 2.85 24.16 25.88
N THR A 4 2.57 25.46 26.15
CA THR A 4 1.93 26.35 25.13
C THR A 4 2.76 26.41 23.85
N PHE A 5 4.09 26.39 23.99
CA PHE A 5 5.02 26.39 22.88
C PHE A 5 4.96 25.07 22.09
N ASP A 6 4.87 23.93 22.76
CA ASP A 6 4.72 22.63 22.08
C ASP A 6 3.44 22.57 21.23
N LYS A 7 2.33 23.10 21.77
CA LYS A 7 1.05 23.21 21.02
C LYS A 7 1.19 24.13 19.81
N TYR A 8 1.87 25.26 19.95
CA TYR A 8 2.14 26.19 18.85
C TYR A 8 2.90 25.49 17.72
N LEU A 9 4.00 24.80 18.01
CA LEU A 9 4.78 24.07 17.01
C LEU A 9 3.99 22.95 16.35
N LEU A 10 3.22 22.20 17.12
CA LEU A 10 2.38 21.12 16.61
C LEU A 10 1.30 21.66 15.66
N THR A 11 0.60 22.72 16.06
CA THR A 11 -0.41 23.37 15.22
C THR A 11 0.19 23.90 13.92
N ARG A 12 1.37 24.53 14.01
CA ARG A 12 2.10 25.03 12.84
C ARG A 12 2.53 23.90 11.90
N LEU A 13 2.99 22.77 12.45
CA LEU A 13 3.34 21.59 11.67
C LEU A 13 2.14 21.01 10.93
N ILE A 14 1.02 20.80 11.63
CA ILE A 14 -0.20 20.27 11.02
C ILE A 14 -0.72 21.24 9.94
N HIS A 15 -0.76 22.54 10.23
CA HIS A 15 -1.18 23.53 9.26
C HIS A 15 -0.30 23.52 8.00
N THR A 16 1.02 23.53 8.16
CA THR A 16 1.98 23.48 7.03
C THR A 16 1.81 22.18 6.24
N PHE A 17 1.62 21.04 6.91
CA PHE A 17 1.36 19.78 6.26
C PHE A 17 0.08 19.81 5.42
N VAL A 18 -1.02 20.32 5.97
CA VAL A 18 -2.30 20.44 5.25
C VAL A 18 -2.14 21.36 4.03
N VAL A 19 -1.49 22.50 4.19
CA VAL A 19 -1.23 23.42 3.06
C VAL A 19 -0.41 22.74 1.97
N PHE A 20 0.67 22.05 2.31
CA PHE A 20 1.48 21.33 1.32
C PHE A 20 0.70 20.21 0.65
N PHE A 21 -0.06 19.45 1.43
CA PHE A 21 -0.89 18.36 0.90
C PHE A 21 -1.94 18.89 -0.07
N VAL A 22 -2.71 19.92 0.31
CA VAL A 22 -3.74 20.50 -0.55
C VAL A 22 -3.13 21.12 -1.81
N ALA A 23 -2.01 21.81 -1.69
CA ALA A 23 -1.34 22.43 -2.84
C ALA A 23 -0.81 21.37 -3.83
N THR A 24 -0.12 20.33 -3.33
CA THR A 24 0.46 19.29 -4.19
C THR A 24 -0.61 18.38 -4.77
N TYR A 25 -1.63 17.98 -3.98
CA TYR A 25 -2.74 17.19 -4.46
C TYR A 25 -3.62 17.95 -5.46
N GLY A 26 -3.90 19.23 -5.18
CA GLY A 26 -4.64 20.10 -6.09
C GLY A 26 -3.94 20.27 -7.43
N LEU A 27 -2.62 20.49 -7.41
CA LEU A 27 -1.81 20.55 -8.62
C LEU A 27 -1.84 19.23 -9.41
N TYR A 28 -1.67 18.09 -8.71
CA TYR A 28 -1.80 16.77 -9.33
C TYR A 28 -3.18 16.58 -9.98
N MET A 29 -4.27 16.90 -9.25
CA MET A 29 -5.64 16.79 -9.74
C MET A 29 -5.87 17.63 -10.99
N VAL A 30 -5.41 18.89 -10.99
CA VAL A 30 -5.57 19.81 -12.12
C VAL A 30 -4.84 19.27 -13.35
N ILE A 31 -3.56 18.88 -13.21
CA ILE A 31 -2.76 18.36 -14.32
C ILE A 31 -3.38 17.08 -14.88
N ASP A 32 -3.73 16.12 -14.01
CA ASP A 32 -4.30 14.83 -14.42
C ASP A 32 -5.67 15.01 -15.09
N LEU A 33 -6.53 15.89 -14.57
CA LEU A 33 -7.84 16.19 -15.14
C LEU A 33 -7.73 16.81 -16.55
N PHE A 34 -6.88 17.83 -16.71
CA PHE A 34 -6.71 18.47 -18.01
C PHE A 34 -6.09 17.53 -19.06
N THR A 35 -5.21 16.64 -18.62
CA THR A 35 -4.57 15.66 -19.54
C THR A 35 -5.53 14.56 -19.96
N ASN A 36 -6.53 14.22 -19.14
CA ASN A 36 -7.39 13.05 -19.32
C ASN A 36 -8.89 13.38 -19.25
N VAL A 37 -9.26 14.60 -19.57
CA VAL A 37 -10.68 15.05 -19.51
C VAL A 37 -11.59 14.23 -20.42
N ASP A 38 -11.08 13.80 -21.57
CA ASP A 38 -11.82 13.02 -22.55
C ASP A 38 -12.29 11.65 -22.00
N ASP A 39 -11.56 11.08 -21.06
CA ASP A 39 -11.94 9.83 -20.40
C ASP A 39 -13.24 9.96 -19.59
N PHE A 40 -13.57 11.18 -19.12
CA PHE A 40 -14.80 11.48 -18.38
C PHE A 40 -15.96 11.92 -19.28
N LEU A 41 -15.63 12.48 -20.48
CA LEU A 41 -16.61 13.00 -21.44
C LEU A 41 -17.06 11.87 -22.37
N ARG A 42 -17.88 10.94 -21.87
CA ARG A 42 -18.50 9.92 -22.72
C ARG A 42 -19.82 10.46 -23.29
N GLU A 43 -20.12 10.07 -24.53
CA GLU A 43 -21.37 10.44 -25.20
C GLU A 43 -22.60 10.06 -24.36
N GLY A 44 -23.53 10.99 -24.18
CA GLY A 44 -24.81 10.77 -23.51
C GLY A 44 -24.87 11.09 -22.01
N ARG A 45 -23.77 11.51 -21.36
CA ARG A 45 -23.78 11.91 -19.95
C ARG A 45 -24.14 13.37 -19.76
N SER A 46 -24.92 13.66 -18.71
CA SER A 46 -25.20 15.03 -18.31
C SER A 46 -23.99 15.67 -17.62
N HIS A 47 -23.87 17.00 -17.67
CA HIS A 47 -22.78 17.72 -16.99
C HIS A 47 -22.71 17.43 -15.48
N GLY A 48 -23.87 17.19 -14.83
CA GLY A 48 -23.94 16.82 -13.42
C GLY A 48 -23.32 15.43 -13.13
N GLU A 49 -23.60 14.47 -13.98
CA GLU A 49 -23.04 13.11 -13.86
C GLU A 49 -21.52 13.11 -14.07
N VAL A 50 -21.02 13.90 -15.03
CA VAL A 50 -19.59 14.07 -15.25
C VAL A 50 -18.90 14.68 -14.03
N ALA A 51 -19.47 15.76 -13.48
CA ALA A 51 -18.91 16.40 -12.27
C ALA A 51 -18.90 15.46 -11.06
N THR A 52 -19.94 14.67 -10.87
CA THR A 52 -20.02 13.68 -9.78
C THR A 52 -18.99 12.56 -9.98
N SER A 53 -18.82 12.06 -11.21
CA SER A 53 -17.82 11.05 -11.56
C SER A 53 -16.39 11.55 -11.30
N ILE A 54 -16.07 12.79 -11.69
CA ILE A 54 -14.79 13.45 -11.41
C ILE A 54 -14.56 13.56 -9.90
N GLY A 55 -15.55 14.08 -9.15
CA GLY A 55 -15.45 14.23 -7.71
C GLY A 55 -15.22 12.90 -6.98
N ARG A 56 -15.93 11.84 -7.38
CA ARG A 56 -15.78 10.49 -6.84
C ARG A 56 -14.40 9.92 -7.15
N TYR A 57 -13.96 10.00 -8.39
CA TYR A 57 -12.66 9.50 -8.83
C TYR A 57 -11.51 10.13 -8.06
N TYR A 58 -11.44 11.46 -8.01
CA TYR A 58 -10.38 12.15 -7.26
C TYR A 58 -10.55 12.03 -5.75
N GLY A 59 -11.78 11.95 -5.23
CA GLY A 59 -12.03 11.68 -3.82
C GLY A 59 -11.36 10.40 -3.33
N PHE A 60 -11.47 9.31 -4.08
CA PHE A 60 -10.78 8.05 -3.75
C PHE A 60 -9.27 8.12 -3.98
N ARG A 61 -8.82 8.75 -5.05
CA ARG A 61 -7.39 8.91 -5.36
C ARG A 61 -6.63 9.76 -4.34
N MET A 62 -7.32 10.57 -3.56
CA MET A 62 -6.71 11.33 -2.46
C MET A 62 -6.05 10.41 -1.44
N ALA A 63 -6.64 9.25 -1.12
CA ALA A 63 -6.07 8.27 -0.21
C ALA A 63 -4.78 7.64 -0.79
N GLU A 64 -4.76 7.33 -2.09
CA GLU A 64 -3.57 6.82 -2.79
C GLU A 64 -2.45 7.87 -2.83
N PHE A 65 -2.80 9.12 -3.13
CA PHE A 65 -1.84 10.22 -3.13
C PHE A 65 -1.26 10.50 -1.74
N PHE A 66 -2.11 10.42 -0.69
CA PHE A 66 -1.66 10.55 0.70
C PHE A 66 -0.65 9.47 1.07
N GLU A 67 -0.87 8.22 0.66
CA GLU A 67 0.07 7.12 0.85
C GLU A 67 1.39 7.35 0.12
N MET A 68 1.33 7.86 -1.12
CA MET A 68 2.51 8.06 -1.96
C MET A 68 3.35 9.27 -1.52
N ALA A 69 2.72 10.42 -1.32
CA ALA A 69 3.39 11.69 -1.07
C ALA A 69 3.55 12.01 0.43
N GLY A 70 2.69 11.44 1.28
CA GLY A 70 2.60 11.74 2.71
C GLY A 70 3.93 11.71 3.47
N PRO A 71 4.74 10.64 3.38
CA PRO A 71 6.03 10.57 4.09
C PRO A 71 6.96 11.73 3.74
N THR A 72 7.04 12.09 2.46
CA THR A 72 7.85 13.22 1.98
C THR A 72 7.30 14.56 2.46
N LEU A 73 5.98 14.74 2.41
CA LEU A 73 5.32 15.96 2.85
C LEU A 73 5.45 16.19 4.36
N ILE A 74 5.46 15.13 5.18
CA ILE A 74 5.70 15.22 6.63
C ILE A 74 7.09 15.81 6.88
N VAL A 75 8.12 15.28 6.23
CA VAL A 75 9.50 15.76 6.39
C VAL A 75 9.65 17.19 5.89
N LEU A 76 9.10 17.51 4.72
CA LEU A 76 9.14 18.87 4.17
C LEU A 76 8.42 19.87 5.08
N SER A 77 7.30 19.47 5.69
CA SER A 77 6.58 20.32 6.64
C SER A 77 7.40 20.60 7.89
N CYS A 78 8.12 19.61 8.41
CA CYS A 78 9.04 19.80 9.53
C CYS A 78 10.18 20.76 9.16
N ILE A 79 10.81 20.60 8.00
CA ILE A 79 11.86 21.49 7.51
C ILE A 79 11.34 22.92 7.36
N ALA A 80 10.14 23.08 6.77
CA ALA A 80 9.52 24.40 6.59
C ALA A 80 9.23 25.07 7.93
N VAL A 81 8.71 24.35 8.92
CA VAL A 81 8.46 24.88 10.26
C VAL A 81 9.76 25.32 10.92
N LEU A 82 10.80 24.50 10.89
CA LEU A 82 12.13 24.85 11.41
C LEU A 82 12.74 26.06 10.68
N GLY A 83 12.64 26.08 9.35
CA GLY A 83 13.11 27.21 8.55
C GLY A 83 12.37 28.53 8.86
N LEU A 84 11.06 28.46 9.11
CA LEU A 84 10.28 29.63 9.49
C LEU A 84 10.62 30.11 10.91
N LEU A 85 10.87 29.20 11.87
CA LEU A 85 11.36 29.54 13.21
C LEU A 85 12.68 30.30 13.15
N GLU A 86 13.60 29.81 12.32
CA GLU A 86 14.91 30.45 12.15
C GLU A 86 14.79 31.79 11.42
N LYS A 87 13.98 31.87 10.36
CA LYS A 87 13.73 33.10 9.60
C LYS A 87 13.17 34.22 10.47
N HIS A 88 12.26 33.90 11.39
CA HIS A 88 11.66 34.87 12.30
C HIS A 88 12.44 35.05 13.58
N SER A 89 13.63 34.44 13.71
CA SER A 89 14.49 34.50 14.89
C SER A 89 13.80 34.02 16.20
N GLU A 90 12.75 33.20 16.08
CA GLU A 90 12.00 32.67 17.22
C GLU A 90 12.83 31.64 18.02
N SER A 91 13.83 31.04 17.41
CA SER A 91 14.77 30.10 18.06
C SER A 91 15.73 30.81 19.02
N HIS A 92 16.13 32.04 18.74
CA HIS A 92 17.14 32.78 19.51
C HIS A 92 16.73 33.05 20.99
N PRO A 93 15.53 33.54 21.30
CA PRO A 93 15.08 33.72 22.68
C PRO A 93 15.04 32.43 23.46
N ILE A 94 14.70 31.32 22.83
CA ILE A 94 14.61 29.98 23.43
C ILE A 94 16.01 29.50 23.83
N LEU A 95 16.97 29.64 22.93
CA LEU A 95 18.36 29.27 23.18
C LEU A 95 19.02 30.20 24.19
N ALA A 96 18.71 31.50 24.17
CA ALA A 96 19.18 32.48 25.16
C ALA A 96 18.65 32.21 26.58
N ALA A 97 17.46 31.63 26.68
CA ALA A 97 16.88 31.16 27.95
C ALA A 97 17.52 29.85 28.48
N GLY A 98 18.56 29.33 27.81
CA GLY A 98 19.23 28.08 28.20
C GLY A 98 18.44 26.80 27.86
N ILE A 99 17.38 26.91 27.07
CA ILE A 99 16.60 25.76 26.64
C ILE A 99 17.33 25.06 25.48
N PRO A 100 17.65 23.76 25.60
CA PRO A 100 18.39 23.06 24.55
C PRO A 100 17.59 22.96 23.26
N ALA A 101 18.25 23.11 22.11
CA ALA A 101 17.62 23.03 20.79
C ALA A 101 16.87 21.69 20.57
N PHE A 102 17.31 20.60 21.19
CA PHE A 102 16.63 19.30 21.15
C PHE A 102 15.18 19.36 21.67
N ARG A 103 14.83 20.32 22.54
CA ARG A 103 13.45 20.47 22.99
C ARG A 103 12.49 20.88 21.89
N LEU A 104 12.99 21.59 20.86
CA LEU A 104 12.20 21.93 19.66
C LEU A 104 11.83 20.69 18.84
N LEU A 105 12.67 19.66 18.89
CA LEU A 105 12.44 18.42 18.14
C LEU A 105 11.29 17.59 18.73
N ARG A 106 11.05 17.65 20.04
CA ARG A 106 10.01 16.82 20.70
C ARG A 106 8.61 17.00 20.11
N PRO A 107 8.05 18.22 20.00
CA PRO A 107 6.73 18.41 19.40
C PRO A 107 6.69 18.06 17.91
N LEU A 108 7.79 18.29 17.16
CA LEU A 108 7.87 17.93 15.76
C LEU A 108 7.90 16.41 15.55
N LEU A 109 8.67 15.67 16.39
CA LEU A 109 8.66 14.21 16.39
C LEU A 109 7.28 13.67 16.78
N ALA A 110 6.65 14.23 17.82
CA ALA A 110 5.32 13.82 18.24
C ALA A 110 4.29 14.02 17.12
N GLY A 111 4.32 15.18 16.44
CA GLY A 111 3.48 15.44 15.28
C GLY A 111 3.80 14.51 14.10
N GLY A 112 5.08 14.26 13.85
CA GLY A 112 5.54 13.29 12.86
C GLY A 112 5.05 11.87 13.16
N ILE A 113 5.09 11.43 14.42
CA ILE A 113 4.52 10.13 14.83
C ILE A 113 3.01 10.08 14.54
N VAL A 114 2.25 11.11 14.93
CA VAL A 114 0.80 11.14 14.68
C VAL A 114 0.50 11.08 13.19
N LEU A 115 1.20 11.85 12.36
CA LEU A 115 1.01 11.84 10.91
C LEU A 115 1.42 10.49 10.29
N ASN A 116 2.49 9.86 10.77
CA ASN A 116 2.87 8.50 10.34
C ASN A 116 1.84 7.44 10.77
N LEU A 117 1.24 7.57 11.96
CA LEU A 117 0.14 6.68 12.38
C LEU A 117 -1.09 6.84 11.47
N LEU A 118 -1.40 8.07 11.04
CA LEU A 118 -2.46 8.30 10.04
C LEU A 118 -2.13 7.66 8.69
N LEU A 119 -0.87 7.69 8.24
CA LEU A 119 -0.43 6.99 7.03
C LEU A 119 -0.59 5.47 7.17
N ILE A 120 -0.19 4.90 8.31
CA ILE A 120 -0.38 3.47 8.59
C ILE A 120 -1.87 3.12 8.60
N ALA A 121 -2.71 3.92 9.24
CA ALA A 121 -4.16 3.72 9.24
C ALA A 121 -4.74 3.81 7.83
N ASN A 122 -4.30 4.77 7.01
CA ASN A 122 -4.68 4.86 5.60
C ASN A 122 -4.30 3.60 4.83
N GLN A 123 -3.06 3.11 4.98
CA GLN A 123 -2.57 1.90 4.30
C GLN A 123 -3.29 0.63 4.74
N GLU A 124 -3.62 0.49 6.03
CA GLU A 124 -4.19 -0.74 6.56
C GLU A 124 -5.73 -0.80 6.48
N LEU A 125 -6.40 0.36 6.53
CA LEU A 125 -7.85 0.44 6.58
C LEU A 125 -8.47 1.01 5.31
N LEU A 126 -7.99 2.17 4.84
CA LEU A 126 -8.59 2.85 3.69
C LEU A 126 -8.17 2.24 2.36
N MET A 127 -6.90 1.94 2.14
CA MET A 127 -6.43 1.39 0.86
C MET A 127 -7.10 0.06 0.50
N PRO A 128 -7.24 -0.93 1.41
CA PRO A 128 -7.94 -2.17 1.08
C PRO A 128 -9.44 -1.99 0.86
N SER A 129 -10.09 -1.10 1.62
CA SER A 129 -11.54 -0.84 1.45
C SER A 129 -11.87 -0.11 0.15
N LEU A 130 -10.94 0.71 -0.35
CA LEU A 130 -11.07 1.46 -1.60
C LEU A 130 -10.45 0.73 -2.80
N ALA A 131 -9.97 -0.50 -2.63
CA ALA A 131 -9.22 -1.22 -3.65
C ALA A 131 -10.01 -1.38 -4.97
N VAL A 132 -11.30 -1.63 -4.90
CA VAL A 132 -12.19 -1.77 -6.07
C VAL A 132 -12.33 -0.43 -6.80
N GLU A 133 -12.60 0.63 -6.05
CA GLU A 133 -12.82 1.97 -6.61
C GLU A 133 -11.53 2.54 -7.23
N LEU A 134 -10.38 2.29 -6.60
CA LEU A 134 -9.07 2.71 -7.10
C LEU A 134 -8.64 1.98 -8.38
N GLN A 135 -9.20 0.80 -8.64
CA GLN A 135 -8.98 0.04 -9.89
C GLN A 135 -9.97 0.40 -10.99
N THR A 136 -11.03 1.15 -10.68
CA THR A 136 -12.01 1.59 -11.68
C THR A 136 -11.36 2.58 -12.65
N PRO A 137 -11.51 2.37 -13.99
CA PRO A 137 -11.02 3.31 -14.98
C PRO A 137 -11.69 4.67 -14.86
N ARG A 138 -11.04 5.72 -15.36
CA ARG A 138 -11.61 7.08 -15.42
C ARG A 138 -12.94 7.05 -16.17
N GLY A 139 -13.97 7.70 -15.60
CA GLY A 139 -15.31 7.72 -16.19
C GLY A 139 -15.99 6.34 -16.30
N GLY A 140 -15.44 5.29 -15.69
CA GLY A 140 -16.07 3.97 -15.62
C GLY A 140 -17.18 3.93 -14.58
N GLU A 141 -18.18 3.06 -14.78
CA GLU A 141 -19.06 2.62 -13.69
C GLU A 141 -18.26 1.72 -12.76
N SER A 142 -18.67 1.63 -11.48
CA SER A 142 -17.96 0.83 -10.48
C SER A 142 -17.53 -0.52 -11.05
N ALA A 143 -16.27 -0.88 -10.89
CA ALA A 143 -15.73 -2.14 -11.41
C ALA A 143 -16.25 -3.34 -10.58
N SER A 144 -17.57 -3.50 -10.49
CA SER A 144 -18.20 -4.64 -9.85
C SER A 144 -17.87 -5.96 -10.58
N VAL A 145 -17.57 -5.86 -11.88
CA VAL A 145 -17.19 -6.99 -12.73
C VAL A 145 -15.77 -6.75 -13.26
N GLN A 146 -14.87 -7.66 -12.97
CA GLN A 146 -13.49 -7.62 -13.44
C GLN A 146 -13.12 -8.91 -14.20
N LYS A 147 -12.20 -8.79 -15.13
CA LYS A 147 -11.68 -9.95 -15.87
C LYS A 147 -10.83 -10.80 -14.93
N VAL A 148 -11.06 -12.10 -14.99
CA VAL A 148 -10.26 -13.07 -14.23
C VAL A 148 -8.83 -13.12 -14.78
N GLU A 149 -7.92 -13.18 -13.85
CA GLU A 149 -6.54 -13.55 -14.16
C GLU A 149 -6.32 -15.00 -13.67
N PRO A 150 -5.98 -16.01 -14.54
CA PRO A 150 -5.85 -17.42 -14.17
C PRO A 150 -4.81 -17.66 -13.04
N VAL A 151 -5.07 -18.50 -12.02
CA VAL A 151 -4.22 -18.77 -10.86
C VAL A 151 -3.86 -20.25 -10.76
N TYR A 152 -2.66 -20.53 -10.27
CA TYR A 152 -2.25 -21.88 -9.89
C TYR A 152 -2.26 -22.03 -8.37
N ASP A 153 -3.00 -23.00 -7.87
CA ASP A 153 -3.05 -23.36 -6.46
C ASP A 153 -1.90 -24.33 -6.14
N TYR A 154 -0.88 -23.83 -5.44
CA TYR A 154 0.31 -24.64 -5.08
C TYR A 154 -0.01 -25.71 -4.05
N SER A 155 -0.94 -25.44 -3.14
CA SER A 155 -1.34 -26.42 -2.12
C SER A 155 -2.09 -27.60 -2.71
N ASN A 156 -2.62 -27.42 -3.93
CA ASN A 156 -3.34 -28.42 -4.71
C ASN A 156 -2.56 -28.84 -5.97
N TYR A 157 -1.26 -29.08 -5.83
CA TYR A 157 -0.41 -29.61 -6.93
C TYR A 157 -0.49 -28.79 -8.22
N LEU A 158 -0.52 -27.47 -8.11
CA LEU A 158 -0.65 -26.54 -9.24
C LEU A 158 -2.01 -26.65 -9.96
N MET A 159 -3.08 -26.94 -9.22
CA MET A 159 -4.43 -26.86 -9.79
C MET A 159 -4.66 -25.48 -10.42
N HIS A 160 -5.05 -25.44 -11.69
CA HIS A 160 -5.28 -24.19 -12.42
C HIS A 160 -6.72 -23.73 -12.24
N ILE A 161 -6.89 -22.51 -11.76
CA ILE A 161 -8.19 -21.87 -11.57
C ILE A 161 -8.31 -20.71 -12.57
N ASP A 162 -9.37 -20.74 -13.37
CA ASP A 162 -9.67 -19.74 -14.39
C ASP A 162 -11.17 -19.45 -14.45
N GLY A 163 -11.57 -18.40 -15.16
CA GLY A 163 -12.95 -18.01 -15.37
C GLY A 163 -13.06 -16.83 -16.34
N ALA A 164 -14.27 -16.45 -16.70
CA ALA A 164 -14.49 -15.32 -17.58
C ALA A 164 -14.40 -13.99 -16.81
N GLU A 165 -15.19 -13.87 -15.74
CA GLU A 165 -15.36 -12.62 -14.99
C GLU A 165 -15.54 -12.90 -13.50
N VAL A 166 -15.14 -11.92 -12.69
CA VAL A 166 -15.31 -11.90 -11.23
C VAL A 166 -16.31 -10.82 -10.87
N ILE A 167 -17.37 -11.21 -10.15
CA ILE A 167 -18.34 -10.26 -9.56
C ILE A 167 -17.91 -10.03 -8.10
N ILE A 168 -17.39 -8.83 -7.82
CA ILE A 168 -16.73 -8.53 -6.54
C ILE A 168 -17.74 -8.48 -5.38
N GLU A 169 -18.92 -7.89 -5.62
CA GLU A 169 -19.96 -7.74 -4.59
C GLU A 169 -20.48 -9.09 -4.07
N GLU A 170 -20.62 -10.07 -4.97
CA GLU A 170 -21.13 -11.41 -4.66
C GLU A 170 -20.01 -12.41 -4.34
N ARG A 171 -18.74 -12.02 -4.44
CA ARG A 171 -17.56 -12.91 -4.37
C ARG A 171 -17.69 -14.13 -5.24
N ARG A 172 -18.18 -13.94 -6.46
CA ARG A 172 -18.54 -14.98 -7.42
C ARG A 172 -17.66 -14.89 -8.67
N LEU A 173 -17.20 -16.06 -9.09
CA LEU A 173 -16.49 -16.29 -10.35
C LEU A 173 -17.49 -16.82 -11.36
N VAL A 174 -17.58 -16.21 -12.54
CA VAL A 174 -18.47 -16.58 -13.64
C VAL A 174 -17.72 -17.45 -14.64
N ASN A 175 -18.38 -18.48 -15.18
CA ASN A 175 -17.79 -19.48 -16.07
C ASN A 175 -16.48 -20.05 -15.50
N ALA A 176 -16.57 -20.54 -14.27
CA ALA A 176 -15.43 -21.04 -13.51
C ALA A 176 -14.88 -22.33 -14.12
N SER A 177 -13.56 -22.43 -14.27
CA SER A 177 -12.86 -23.60 -14.75
C SER A 177 -11.73 -23.98 -13.81
N PHE A 178 -11.84 -25.17 -13.22
CA PHE A 178 -10.84 -25.73 -12.30
C PHE A 178 -10.20 -26.94 -12.94
N ASN A 179 -8.94 -26.82 -13.40
CA ASN A 179 -8.19 -27.90 -14.01
C ASN A 179 -7.43 -28.69 -12.94
N LEU A 180 -7.89 -29.89 -12.68
CA LEU A 180 -7.27 -30.80 -11.70
C LEU A 180 -6.05 -31.49 -12.33
N PRO A 181 -4.88 -31.44 -11.70
CA PRO A 181 -3.68 -32.12 -12.14
C PRO A 181 -3.77 -33.64 -11.90
N ARG A 182 -2.81 -34.41 -12.44
CA ARG A 182 -2.77 -35.87 -12.34
C ARG A 182 -2.66 -36.41 -10.91
N GLU A 183 -2.19 -35.63 -10.00
CA GLU A 183 -2.08 -35.94 -8.59
C GLU A 183 -3.44 -35.97 -7.90
N LEU A 184 -4.42 -35.19 -8.40
CA LEU A 184 -5.78 -35.10 -7.87
C LEU A 184 -6.79 -35.90 -8.69
N ALA A 185 -6.50 -36.16 -9.97
CA ALA A 185 -7.38 -36.92 -10.87
C ALA A 185 -6.59 -37.94 -11.69
N VAL A 186 -7.19 -39.09 -12.00
CA VAL A 186 -6.56 -40.17 -12.79
C VAL A 186 -6.13 -39.70 -14.18
N LYS A 187 -6.85 -38.71 -14.73
CA LYS A 187 -6.53 -38.00 -15.97
C LYS A 187 -6.67 -36.50 -15.71
N SER A 188 -6.05 -35.68 -16.55
CA SER A 188 -6.33 -34.24 -16.51
C SER A 188 -7.85 -34.01 -16.62
N TYR A 189 -8.47 -33.49 -15.56
CA TYR A 189 -9.90 -33.34 -15.43
C TYR A 189 -10.25 -31.91 -15.15
N ALA A 190 -11.03 -31.29 -16.04
CA ALA A 190 -11.51 -29.93 -15.88
C ALA A 190 -12.93 -29.96 -15.29
N LEU A 191 -13.09 -29.31 -14.15
CA LEU A 191 -14.40 -29.02 -13.57
C LEU A 191 -14.83 -27.63 -14.05
N VAL A 192 -15.77 -27.59 -14.98
CA VAL A 192 -16.33 -26.34 -15.51
C VAL A 192 -17.70 -26.14 -14.89
N ALA A 193 -17.92 -24.95 -14.32
CA ALA A 193 -19.18 -24.58 -13.67
C ALA A 193 -19.65 -23.20 -14.17
N GLU A 194 -20.96 -23.00 -14.15
CA GLU A 194 -21.55 -21.70 -14.49
C GLU A 194 -21.07 -20.60 -13.53
N SER A 195 -20.93 -20.95 -12.24
CA SER A 195 -20.37 -20.04 -11.25
C SER A 195 -19.61 -20.79 -10.14
N ALA A 196 -18.68 -20.08 -9.49
CA ALA A 196 -18.04 -20.55 -8.28
C ALA A 196 -18.01 -19.44 -7.22
N VAL A 197 -18.37 -19.78 -5.99
CA VAL A 197 -18.41 -18.86 -4.85
C VAL A 197 -17.33 -19.23 -3.86
N TYR A 198 -16.50 -18.23 -3.48
CA TYR A 198 -15.46 -18.44 -2.46
C TYR A 198 -16.07 -18.50 -1.06
N MET A 199 -15.69 -19.52 -0.33
CA MET A 199 -16.09 -19.74 1.05
C MET A 199 -14.87 -19.72 1.97
N PRO A 200 -14.74 -18.73 2.87
CA PRO A 200 -13.62 -18.66 3.81
C PRO A 200 -13.64 -19.84 4.79
N ALA A 201 -12.49 -20.11 5.40
CA ALA A 201 -12.37 -21.13 6.42
C ALA A 201 -13.33 -20.85 7.60
N SER A 202 -13.99 -21.88 8.09
CA SER A 202 -14.84 -21.86 9.28
C SER A 202 -14.43 -23.02 10.20
N GLU A 203 -14.84 -23.00 11.48
CA GLU A 203 -14.53 -24.09 12.45
C GLU A 203 -14.90 -25.49 11.93
N LYS A 204 -15.89 -25.60 11.06
CA LYS A 204 -16.38 -26.88 10.51
C LYS A 204 -15.93 -27.19 9.08
N ARG A 205 -15.28 -26.23 8.40
CA ARG A 205 -14.94 -26.38 6.98
C ARG A 205 -13.68 -25.60 6.61
N PRO A 206 -12.74 -26.20 5.85
CA PRO A 206 -11.61 -25.49 5.30
C PRO A 206 -12.05 -24.44 4.27
N ALA A 207 -11.18 -23.47 3.98
CA ALA A 207 -11.37 -22.54 2.88
C ALA A 207 -11.46 -23.26 1.54
N GLY A 208 -12.23 -22.71 0.61
CA GLY A 208 -12.37 -23.30 -0.71
C GLY A 208 -13.44 -22.66 -1.57
N TRP A 209 -13.68 -23.28 -2.72
CA TRP A 209 -14.61 -22.83 -3.74
C TRP A 209 -15.79 -23.77 -3.88
N LEU A 210 -16.99 -23.22 -3.81
CA LEU A 210 -18.22 -23.94 -4.15
C LEU A 210 -18.55 -23.67 -5.60
N LEU A 211 -18.32 -24.67 -6.46
CA LEU A 211 -18.73 -24.67 -7.86
C LEU A 211 -20.21 -25.01 -7.94
N GLN A 212 -20.98 -24.19 -8.65
CA GLN A 212 -22.42 -24.32 -8.81
C GLN A 212 -22.75 -24.57 -10.29
N ASN A 213 -23.70 -25.46 -10.52
CA ASN A 213 -24.14 -25.84 -11.88
C ASN A 213 -22.98 -26.29 -12.78
N LEU A 214 -22.35 -27.43 -12.41
CA LEU A 214 -21.32 -28.03 -13.26
C LEU A 214 -21.84 -28.34 -14.68
N THR A 215 -21.03 -27.98 -15.66
CA THR A 215 -21.24 -28.33 -17.05
C THR A 215 -20.80 -29.77 -17.27
N GLY A 216 -21.60 -30.73 -16.82
CA GLY A 216 -21.30 -32.16 -16.91
C GLY A 216 -21.57 -32.89 -15.57
N LEU A 217 -21.51 -34.21 -15.62
CA LEU A 217 -21.67 -35.03 -14.42
C LEU A 217 -20.36 -35.12 -13.66
N PHE A 218 -20.42 -34.83 -12.38
CA PHE A 218 -19.27 -35.04 -11.48
C PHE A 218 -19.07 -36.54 -11.26
N ASP A 219 -17.95 -37.06 -11.73
CA ASP A 219 -17.58 -38.46 -11.52
C ASP A 219 -16.46 -38.57 -10.48
N ARG A 220 -16.83 -39.09 -9.31
CA ARG A 220 -15.90 -39.31 -8.19
C ARG A 220 -14.84 -40.37 -8.49
N GLN A 221 -15.12 -41.29 -9.44
CA GLN A 221 -14.19 -42.36 -9.79
C GLN A 221 -12.96 -41.84 -10.57
N LEU A 222 -13.10 -40.67 -11.18
CA LEU A 222 -12.00 -39.99 -11.88
C LEU A 222 -11.00 -39.32 -10.92
N LEU A 223 -11.32 -39.24 -9.62
CA LEU A 223 -10.45 -38.64 -8.61
C LEU A 223 -9.54 -39.68 -7.97
N THR A 224 -8.29 -39.27 -7.70
CA THR A 224 -7.36 -40.03 -6.85
C THR A 224 -7.82 -40.00 -5.38
N GLU A 225 -7.21 -40.80 -4.50
CA GLU A 225 -7.48 -40.73 -3.05
C GLU A 225 -7.25 -39.35 -2.46
N GLU A 226 -6.20 -38.65 -2.91
CA GLU A 226 -5.94 -37.25 -2.51
C GLU A 226 -6.98 -36.29 -3.08
N GLY A 227 -7.40 -36.50 -4.35
CA GLY A 227 -8.45 -35.72 -4.98
C GLY A 227 -9.80 -35.85 -4.22
N GLN A 228 -10.16 -37.04 -3.77
CA GLN A 228 -11.39 -37.29 -3.01
C GLN A 228 -11.43 -36.62 -1.62
N LYS A 229 -10.27 -36.37 -1.02
CA LYS A 229 -10.17 -35.61 0.25
C LYS A 229 -10.44 -34.11 0.03
N ARG A 230 -10.03 -33.59 -1.11
CA ARG A 230 -10.07 -32.15 -1.43
C ARG A 230 -11.29 -31.73 -2.23
N VAL A 231 -11.80 -32.62 -3.08
CA VAL A 231 -12.99 -32.37 -3.91
C VAL A 231 -14.17 -33.16 -3.38
N ARG A 232 -15.19 -32.46 -2.93
CA ARG A 232 -16.36 -33.05 -2.28
C ARG A 232 -17.62 -32.66 -3.04
N SER A 233 -18.50 -33.61 -3.32
CA SER A 233 -19.84 -33.30 -3.84
C SER A 233 -20.63 -32.53 -2.78
N ALA A 234 -21.25 -31.43 -3.19
CA ALA A 234 -22.10 -30.59 -2.36
C ALA A 234 -23.54 -30.67 -2.91
N GLY A 235 -24.40 -31.43 -2.28
CA GLY A 235 -25.83 -31.51 -2.65
C GLY A 235 -26.13 -32.40 -3.86
N ASN A 236 -26.85 -31.88 -4.84
CA ASN A 236 -27.55 -32.63 -5.91
C ASN A 236 -26.65 -33.19 -7.03
N GLY A 237 -25.37 -33.42 -6.81
CA GLY A 237 -24.46 -33.96 -7.83
C GLY A 237 -24.03 -32.97 -8.91
N LYS A 238 -24.61 -31.77 -8.94
CA LYS A 238 -24.23 -30.66 -9.81
C LYS A 238 -23.35 -29.60 -9.14
N ASP A 239 -23.24 -29.65 -7.79
CA ASP A 239 -22.43 -28.74 -7.02
C ASP A 239 -21.26 -29.49 -6.41
N VAL A 240 -20.07 -28.86 -6.47
CA VAL A 240 -18.84 -29.46 -5.98
C VAL A 240 -18.07 -28.43 -5.15
N PHE A 241 -17.66 -28.82 -3.97
CA PHE A 241 -16.78 -28.01 -3.12
C PHE A 241 -15.33 -28.47 -3.29
N ILE A 242 -14.44 -27.54 -3.60
CA ILE A 242 -13.01 -27.76 -3.76
C ILE A 242 -12.28 -27.01 -2.66
N VAL A 243 -11.53 -27.73 -1.84
CA VAL A 243 -10.63 -27.13 -0.84
C VAL A 243 -9.50 -26.41 -1.58
N SER A 244 -9.29 -25.12 -1.31
CA SER A 244 -8.26 -24.32 -1.95
C SER A 244 -7.78 -23.20 -1.04
N ASP A 245 -6.49 -22.93 -1.05
CA ASP A 245 -5.88 -21.81 -0.36
C ASP A 245 -5.90 -20.52 -1.20
N VAL A 246 -6.36 -20.61 -2.45
CA VAL A 246 -6.55 -19.45 -3.31
C VAL A 246 -7.76 -18.68 -2.85
N SER A 247 -7.56 -17.47 -2.31
CA SER A 247 -8.63 -16.58 -1.91
C SER A 247 -9.26 -15.87 -3.12
N PHE A 248 -10.49 -15.36 -2.94
CA PHE A 248 -11.20 -14.62 -3.97
C PHE A 248 -10.41 -13.43 -4.51
N ASP A 249 -9.74 -12.68 -3.61
CA ASP A 249 -8.96 -11.49 -3.98
C ASP A 249 -7.77 -11.81 -4.90
N GLN A 250 -7.31 -13.04 -4.92
CA GLN A 250 -6.19 -13.46 -5.76
C GLN A 250 -6.58 -13.63 -7.24
N LEU A 251 -7.87 -13.70 -7.57
CA LEU A 251 -8.35 -13.85 -8.93
C LEU A 251 -8.45 -12.54 -9.71
N TYR A 252 -8.57 -11.40 -9.04
CA TYR A 252 -8.72 -10.09 -9.70
C TYR A 252 -7.70 -9.05 -9.22
N ASN A 253 -7.08 -9.25 -8.06
CA ASN A 253 -6.11 -8.32 -7.49
C ASN A 253 -4.71 -8.94 -7.47
N ARG A 254 -4.23 -9.32 -8.65
CA ARG A 254 -2.91 -9.90 -8.80
C ARG A 254 -1.86 -8.81 -8.86
N GLY A 255 -1.04 -8.73 -7.93
CA GLY A 255 0.32 -8.26 -8.04
C GLY A 255 0.62 -6.89 -8.65
N ARG A 256 -0.20 -6.36 -9.50
CA ARG A 256 -0.05 -4.98 -9.99
C ARG A 256 -0.27 -3.96 -8.88
N ASN A 257 -1.06 -4.31 -7.86
CA ASN A 257 -1.46 -3.40 -6.80
C ASN A 257 -1.17 -3.95 -5.40
N LEU A 258 0.06 -4.41 -5.14
CA LEU A 258 0.50 -4.74 -3.77
C LEU A 258 0.25 -3.58 -2.79
N LYS A 259 0.17 -2.35 -3.31
CA LYS A 259 -0.14 -1.13 -2.54
C LYS A 259 -1.56 -1.13 -1.96
N LEU A 260 -2.52 -1.81 -2.59
CA LEU A 260 -3.92 -1.85 -2.18
C LEU A 260 -4.22 -2.93 -1.13
N LEU A 261 -3.27 -3.83 -0.88
CA LEU A 261 -3.41 -4.89 0.12
C LEU A 261 -3.06 -4.35 1.51
N SER A 262 -3.71 -4.89 2.55
CA SER A 262 -3.26 -4.68 3.92
C SER A 262 -1.99 -5.48 4.20
N SER A 263 -1.26 -5.11 5.25
CA SER A 263 -0.08 -5.88 5.68
C SER A 263 -0.45 -7.30 6.11
N TRP A 264 -1.64 -7.48 6.70
CA TRP A 264 -2.15 -8.81 7.03
C TRP A 264 -2.37 -9.67 5.79
N GLN A 265 -3.02 -9.14 4.77
CA GLN A 265 -3.22 -9.83 3.49
C GLN A 265 -1.89 -10.19 2.81
N LEU A 266 -0.88 -9.30 2.91
CA LEU A 266 0.47 -9.60 2.41
C LEU A 266 1.12 -10.76 3.16
N ILE A 267 1.01 -10.80 4.51
CA ILE A 267 1.54 -11.88 5.33
C ILE A 267 0.86 -13.21 4.99
N GLU A 268 -0.45 -13.20 4.83
CA GLU A 268 -1.22 -14.38 4.44
C GLU A 268 -0.79 -14.91 3.07
N ARG A 269 -0.61 -14.02 2.09
CA ARG A 269 -0.10 -14.37 0.76
C ARG A 269 1.34 -14.89 0.78
N ILE A 270 2.22 -14.35 1.62
CA ILE A 270 3.61 -14.84 1.77
C ILE A 270 3.63 -16.23 2.40
N ARG A 271 2.71 -16.51 3.33
CA ARG A 271 2.60 -17.83 3.98
C ARG A 271 1.99 -18.88 3.08
N ASN A 272 1.06 -18.48 2.24
CA ASN A 272 0.35 -19.34 1.29
C ASN A 272 0.60 -18.82 -0.13
N PRO A 273 1.77 -19.12 -0.70
CA PRO A 273 2.12 -18.66 -2.04
C PRO A 273 1.37 -19.45 -3.11
N SER A 274 0.06 -19.32 -3.17
CA SER A 274 -0.71 -19.68 -4.36
C SER A 274 -0.38 -18.64 -5.41
N THR A 275 0.51 -19.01 -6.30
CA THR A 275 1.11 -18.04 -7.16
C THR A 275 0.36 -17.83 -8.43
N GLY A 276 -0.01 -16.65 -8.60
CA GLY A 276 0.12 -15.95 -9.83
C GLY A 276 1.51 -15.29 -9.94
N PHE A 277 1.73 -14.50 -10.93
CA PHE A 277 2.95 -13.91 -11.42
C PHE A 277 3.75 -12.97 -10.46
N VAL A 278 3.37 -12.82 -9.19
CA VAL A 278 4.12 -11.98 -8.27
C VAL A 278 5.03 -12.80 -7.39
N PRO A 279 6.35 -12.64 -7.55
CA PRO A 279 7.31 -13.32 -6.73
C PRO A 279 7.09 -13.02 -5.23
N VAL A 280 7.20 -14.04 -4.38
CA VAL A 280 7.14 -13.90 -2.91
C VAL A 280 8.13 -12.83 -2.42
N GLN A 281 9.27 -12.71 -3.10
CA GLN A 281 10.27 -11.69 -2.82
C GLN A 281 9.75 -10.25 -2.96
N SER A 282 8.95 -9.97 -4.01
CA SER A 282 8.35 -8.64 -4.20
C SER A 282 7.30 -8.34 -3.12
N GLN A 283 6.54 -9.35 -2.67
CA GLN A 283 5.59 -9.23 -1.58
C GLN A 283 6.31 -8.98 -0.24
N SER A 284 7.40 -9.72 0.01
CA SER A 284 8.25 -9.53 1.20
C SER A 284 8.89 -8.14 1.20
N LEU A 285 9.41 -7.68 0.05
CA LEU A 285 9.95 -6.32 -0.08
C LEU A 285 8.89 -5.25 0.21
N ALA A 286 7.68 -5.41 -0.30
CA ALA A 286 6.57 -4.51 -0.02
C ALA A 286 6.23 -4.47 1.46
N LEU A 287 6.19 -5.62 2.15
CA LEU A 287 5.92 -5.70 3.58
C LEU A 287 7.01 -5.01 4.40
N HIS A 288 8.29 -5.33 4.15
CA HIS A 288 9.41 -4.71 4.86
C HIS A 288 9.47 -3.20 4.61
N SER A 289 9.22 -2.74 3.38
CA SER A 289 9.20 -1.33 3.05
C SER A 289 8.12 -0.53 3.81
N ARG A 290 6.96 -1.13 4.09
CA ARG A 290 5.91 -0.50 4.91
C ARG A 290 6.35 -0.28 6.36
N ILE A 291 7.04 -1.25 6.94
CA ILE A 291 7.56 -1.16 8.32
C ILE A 291 8.68 -0.12 8.42
N THR A 292 9.53 -0.04 7.41
CA THR A 292 10.70 0.87 7.43
C THR A 292 10.36 2.32 7.08
N ARG A 293 9.31 2.60 6.30
CA ARG A 293 8.88 3.96 5.93
C ARG A 293 8.68 4.92 7.11
N PRO A 294 7.89 4.58 8.15
CA PRO A 294 7.72 5.49 9.29
C PRO A 294 9.02 5.74 10.05
N LEU A 295 9.91 4.75 10.16
CA LEU A 295 11.22 4.90 10.79
C LEU A 295 12.10 5.88 9.99
N LEU A 296 12.15 5.74 8.68
CA LEU A 296 12.88 6.66 7.79
C LEU A 296 12.34 8.09 7.90
N SER A 297 11.02 8.26 7.96
CA SER A 297 10.40 9.57 8.17
C SER A 297 10.83 10.21 9.49
N LEU A 298 10.82 9.45 10.59
CA LEU A 298 11.23 9.94 11.91
C LEU A 298 12.73 10.28 11.98
N PHE A 299 13.59 9.46 11.38
CA PHE A 299 15.02 9.79 11.29
C PHE A 299 15.29 11.03 10.43
N SER A 300 14.51 11.22 9.34
CA SER A 300 14.58 12.43 8.53
C SER A 300 14.23 13.68 9.33
N ILE A 301 13.16 13.61 10.15
CA ILE A 301 12.77 14.71 11.05
C ILE A 301 13.87 14.97 12.09
N ALA A 302 14.44 13.93 12.67
CA ALA A 302 15.51 14.06 13.67
C ALA A 302 16.76 14.72 13.08
N MET A 303 17.10 14.41 11.82
CA MET A 303 18.23 15.02 11.11
C MET A 303 17.96 16.44 10.64
N ALA A 304 16.71 16.81 10.39
CA ALA A 304 16.37 18.13 9.87
C ALA A 304 16.77 19.25 10.86
N LEU A 305 16.61 19.04 12.17
CA LEU A 305 16.94 20.04 13.19
C LEU A 305 18.40 20.47 13.15
N PRO A 306 19.40 19.56 13.31
CA PRO A 306 20.81 19.96 13.31
C PRO A 306 21.27 20.53 11.95
N LEU A 307 20.64 20.12 10.87
CA LEU A 307 20.99 20.61 9.53
C LEU A 307 20.44 22.02 9.27
N VAL A 308 19.20 22.31 9.70
CA VAL A 308 18.58 23.63 9.50
C VAL A 308 19.09 24.66 10.50
N MET A 309 19.28 24.29 11.77
CA MET A 309 19.70 25.18 12.85
C MET A 309 21.23 25.25 13.07
N ARG A 310 22.00 24.95 12.04
CA ARG A 310 23.46 24.98 12.10
C ARG A 310 23.98 26.41 12.36
N ARG A 311 24.67 26.62 13.46
CA ARG A 311 25.17 27.94 13.91
C ARG A 311 26.32 28.50 13.05
N GLU A 312 27.10 27.64 12.42
CA GLU A 312 28.29 28.03 11.67
C GLU A 312 28.02 28.57 10.27
N SER A 313 26.78 28.44 9.77
CA SER A 313 26.48 28.84 8.40
C SER A 313 26.07 30.32 8.32
N ARG A 314 26.56 30.97 7.28
CA ARG A 314 26.30 32.38 7.01
C ARG A 314 24.89 32.69 6.49
N SER A 315 24.10 31.69 6.10
CA SER A 315 22.81 31.89 5.45
C SER A 315 21.84 30.74 5.73
N LEU A 316 20.61 31.07 6.13
CA LEU A 316 19.50 30.13 6.27
C LEU A 316 19.23 29.35 4.97
N ILE A 317 19.33 30.02 3.83
CA ILE A 317 19.12 29.39 2.50
C ILE A 317 20.14 28.28 2.28
N MET A 318 21.40 28.50 2.65
CA MET A 318 22.44 27.47 2.54
C MET A 318 22.15 26.26 3.46
N ASN A 319 21.69 26.50 4.71
CA ASN A 319 21.32 25.42 5.62
C ASN A 319 20.16 24.58 5.07
N MET A 320 19.14 25.24 4.55
CA MET A 320 18.01 24.56 3.93
C MET A 320 18.44 23.78 2.67
N ALA A 321 19.33 24.34 1.85
CA ALA A 321 19.87 23.64 0.68
C ALA A 321 20.68 22.40 1.07
N VAL A 322 21.53 22.49 2.09
CA VAL A 322 22.30 21.36 2.63
C VAL A 322 21.35 20.30 3.20
N CYS A 323 20.34 20.72 3.99
CA CYS A 323 19.33 19.82 4.51
C CYS A 323 18.59 19.08 3.38
N ALA A 324 18.15 19.80 2.36
CA ALA A 324 17.48 19.22 1.19
C ALA A 324 18.38 18.25 0.41
N ALA A 325 19.66 18.60 0.22
CA ALA A 325 20.64 17.75 -0.46
C ALA A 325 20.91 16.46 0.32
N VAL A 326 21.11 16.54 1.63
CA VAL A 326 21.35 15.36 2.51
C VAL A 326 20.12 14.46 2.53
N LEU A 327 18.95 15.00 2.80
CA LEU A 327 17.72 14.20 2.87
C LEU A 327 17.31 13.67 1.48
N GLY A 328 17.53 14.44 0.42
CA GLY A 328 17.36 13.99 -0.96
C GLY A 328 18.31 12.83 -1.32
N GLY A 329 19.56 12.89 -0.85
CA GLY A 329 20.51 11.78 -0.98
C GLY A 329 20.06 10.52 -0.27
N PHE A 330 19.54 10.62 0.95
CA PHE A 330 18.96 9.47 1.67
C PHE A 330 17.70 8.92 0.98
N TYR A 331 16.85 9.80 0.46
CA TYR A 331 15.71 9.37 -0.35
C TYR A 331 16.17 8.61 -1.61
N ALA A 332 17.15 9.13 -2.33
CA ALA A 332 17.73 8.45 -3.49
C ALA A 332 18.34 7.10 -3.12
N LEU A 333 19.07 7.01 -1.99
CA LEU A 333 19.60 5.75 -1.46
C LEU A 333 18.48 4.75 -1.17
N THR A 334 17.38 5.21 -0.56
CA THR A 334 16.22 4.36 -0.27
C THR A 334 15.61 3.82 -1.55
N GLN A 335 15.38 4.68 -2.56
CA GLN A 335 14.83 4.25 -3.85
C GLN A 335 15.76 3.29 -4.60
N ALA A 336 17.05 3.56 -4.59
CA ALA A 336 18.06 2.68 -5.20
C ALA A 336 18.08 1.30 -4.51
N SER A 337 18.06 1.27 -3.18
CA SER A 337 18.04 0.03 -2.40
C SER A 337 16.79 -0.80 -2.68
N LEU A 338 15.61 -0.16 -2.72
CA LEU A 338 14.34 -0.84 -3.04
C LEU A 338 14.30 -1.33 -4.50
N ALA A 339 14.87 -0.57 -5.44
CA ALA A 339 14.98 -0.99 -6.84
C ALA A 339 15.87 -2.24 -6.98
N LEU A 340 17.03 -2.27 -6.29
CA LEU A 340 17.91 -3.45 -6.26
C LEU A 340 17.23 -4.66 -5.61
N GLY A 341 16.39 -4.44 -4.59
CA GLY A 341 15.55 -5.50 -4.01
C GLY A 341 14.50 -6.02 -4.99
N GLY A 342 13.91 -5.14 -5.79
CA GLY A 342 12.93 -5.48 -6.83
C GLY A 342 13.51 -6.27 -8.01
N THR A 343 14.77 -6.06 -8.34
CA THR A 343 15.50 -6.81 -9.39
C THR A 343 16.13 -8.12 -8.89
N HIS A 344 15.86 -8.51 -7.64
CA HIS A 344 16.43 -9.71 -7.00
C HIS A 344 17.95 -9.68 -6.79
N PHE A 345 18.60 -8.54 -6.97
CA PHE A 345 20.03 -8.38 -6.70
C PHE A 345 20.33 -8.36 -5.19
N LEU A 346 19.46 -7.73 -4.41
CA LEU A 346 19.50 -7.74 -2.94
C LEU A 346 18.34 -8.56 -2.37
N ARG A 347 18.57 -9.17 -1.22
CA ARG A 347 17.49 -9.80 -0.44
C ARG A 347 16.48 -8.74 -0.01
N PRO A 348 15.15 -9.04 -0.02
CA PRO A 348 14.10 -8.08 0.29
C PRO A 348 14.25 -7.40 1.66
N ASP A 349 14.65 -8.19 2.67
CA ASP A 349 14.94 -7.71 4.02
C ASP A 349 16.07 -6.68 4.02
N LEU A 350 17.23 -7.03 3.45
CA LEU A 350 18.36 -6.10 3.35
C LEU A 350 18.03 -4.83 2.57
N ALA A 351 17.33 -4.97 1.44
CA ALA A 351 16.96 -3.83 0.61
C ALA A 351 16.11 -2.80 1.33
N ALA A 352 15.20 -3.25 2.22
CA ALA A 352 14.34 -2.37 2.99
C ALA A 352 15.03 -1.79 4.25
N TRP A 353 15.89 -2.58 4.93
CA TRP A 353 16.49 -2.19 6.20
C TRP A 353 17.82 -1.43 6.06
N LEU A 354 18.56 -1.60 4.95
CA LEU A 354 19.83 -0.91 4.72
C LEU A 354 19.69 0.63 4.82
N PRO A 355 18.71 1.29 4.19
CA PRO A 355 18.53 2.74 4.35
C PRO A 355 18.26 3.15 5.79
N VAL A 356 17.52 2.33 6.55
CA VAL A 356 17.22 2.58 7.98
C VAL A 356 18.49 2.56 8.82
N MET A 357 19.36 1.57 8.60
CA MET A 357 20.63 1.45 9.31
C MET A 357 21.55 2.65 9.02
N VAL A 358 21.71 3.00 7.74
CA VAL A 358 22.57 4.12 7.33
C VAL A 358 22.01 5.45 7.83
N MET A 359 20.72 5.68 7.69
CA MET A 359 20.09 6.93 8.11
C MET A 359 20.00 7.03 9.64
N GLY A 360 19.72 5.92 10.32
CA GLY A 360 19.70 5.86 11.78
C GLY A 360 21.07 6.19 12.39
N SER A 361 22.14 5.60 11.88
CA SER A 361 23.51 5.91 12.32
C SER A 361 23.88 7.37 12.05
N ALA A 362 23.53 7.91 10.87
CA ALA A 362 23.75 9.30 10.54
C ALA A 362 22.94 10.25 11.44
N SER A 363 21.70 9.92 11.80
CA SER A 363 20.87 10.73 12.68
C SER A 363 21.43 10.80 14.11
N VAL A 364 21.93 9.70 14.64
CA VAL A 364 22.59 9.65 15.95
C VAL A 364 23.89 10.45 15.93
N TRP A 365 24.69 10.33 14.89
CA TRP A 365 25.92 11.10 14.73
C TRP A 365 25.65 12.60 14.66
N THR A 366 24.65 13.04 13.87
CA THR A 366 24.29 14.46 13.77
C THR A 366 23.64 15.00 15.05
N ALA A 367 22.93 14.17 15.82
CA ALA A 367 22.35 14.58 17.11
C ALA A 367 23.43 14.99 18.14
N GLY A 368 24.63 14.39 18.08
CA GLY A 368 25.77 14.77 18.92
C GLY A 368 26.22 16.21 18.75
N TYR A 369 26.09 16.79 17.56
CA TYR A 369 26.44 18.19 17.28
C TYR A 369 25.44 19.21 17.85
N VAL A 370 24.25 18.80 18.27
CA VAL A 370 23.21 19.68 18.83
C VAL A 370 23.34 19.79 20.37
N GLN A 371 24.06 18.87 21.00
CA GLN A 371 24.24 18.85 22.46
C GLN A 371 25.38 19.76 22.94
N THR A 372 26.21 20.27 22.07
CA THR A 372 27.26 21.22 22.33
C THR A 372 26.89 22.61 21.81
#